data_a0ebac61059ce94fb12af3ee309393eb
#
_entry.id   a0ebac61059ce94fb12af3ee309393eb
#
_cell.length_a   1.000
_cell.length_b   1.000
_cell.length_c   1.000
_cell.angle_alpha   90.00
_cell.angle_beta   90.00
_cell.angle_gamma   90.00
#
_symmetry.space_group_name_H-M   'P 1'
#
loop_
_entity.id
_entity.type
_entity.pdbx_description
1 polymer ?
#
loop_
_entity_poly.entity_id
_entity_poly.type
_entity_poly.pdbx_seq_one_letter_code
_entity_poly.pdbx_strand_id
1 'polypeptide(L)'
;PVPSLLRGFSAPVNLRFDFTDADLTHLMTYDADAFNRWEAGQRLALNFLLRGIVDFRAGRASRFPDAFVRAFGWVLADAPKDPAFATEALGLPSEGYIAEQMGEIDPDAIHSVRRSLRKHIATALRNELLAAYRTTKAPQPYRPDAHSAGQRALRNLCLGYLMELDEPRIRALCIAQFDTADNMTDSM
;
A
#
# COMPACT_ATOMS: atom_id res chain seq x y z
N PRO A 1 -8.37 -24.31 6.36
CA PRO A 1 -9.17 -23.28 5.71
C PRO A 1 -9.10 -21.99 6.52
N VAL A 2 -8.87 -20.84 5.86
CA VAL A 2 -8.86 -19.52 6.50
C VAL A 2 -10.27 -18.94 6.40
N PRO A 3 -10.90 -18.54 7.53
CA PRO A 3 -12.25 -17.99 7.48
C PRO A 3 -12.23 -16.56 6.93
N SER A 4 -13.10 -16.29 5.95
CA SER A 4 -13.42 -14.94 5.48
C SER A 4 -14.66 -14.47 6.26
N LEU A 5 -14.48 -13.55 7.19
CA LEU A 5 -15.52 -13.14 8.16
C LEU A 5 -16.11 -11.77 7.78
N LEU A 6 -17.36 -11.51 8.17
CA LEU A 6 -18.06 -10.24 7.98
C LEU A 6 -18.13 -9.76 6.51
N ARG A 7 -18.21 -10.69 5.57
CA ARG A 7 -18.30 -10.39 4.14
C ARG A 7 -19.47 -9.45 3.85
N GLY A 8 -19.23 -8.53 2.90
CA GLY A 8 -20.25 -7.56 2.49
C GLY A 8 -20.71 -6.63 3.62
N PHE A 9 -19.87 -6.34 4.62
CA PHE A 9 -20.27 -5.54 5.80
C PHE A 9 -21.51 -6.10 6.52
N SER A 10 -21.59 -7.40 6.66
CA SER A 10 -22.79 -8.09 7.21
C SER A 10 -23.17 -7.65 8.63
N ALA A 11 -22.24 -7.06 9.40
CA ALA A 11 -22.54 -6.48 10.71
C ALA A 11 -21.51 -5.38 11.08
N PRO A 12 -21.96 -4.24 11.68
CA PRO A 12 -21.07 -3.19 12.18
C PRO A 12 -20.53 -3.56 13.57
N VAL A 13 -19.61 -4.51 13.61
CA VAL A 13 -19.02 -5.04 14.86
C VAL A 13 -17.51 -4.95 14.84
N ASN A 14 -16.91 -4.83 16.02
CA ASN A 14 -15.46 -5.00 16.17
C ASN A 14 -15.13 -6.48 16.20
N LEU A 15 -14.60 -7.00 15.11
CA LEU A 15 -14.19 -8.40 15.01
C LEU A 15 -12.88 -8.63 15.78
N ARG A 16 -12.94 -9.44 16.82
CA ARG A 16 -11.76 -9.99 17.50
C ARG A 16 -11.56 -11.43 17.05
N PHE A 17 -10.61 -11.64 16.18
CA PHE A 17 -10.21 -12.97 15.71
C PHE A 17 -8.70 -12.98 15.51
N ASP A 18 -8.05 -14.01 16.04
CA ASP A 18 -6.59 -14.13 16.01
C ASP A 18 -6.12 -14.77 14.71
N PHE A 19 -6.10 -13.96 13.64
CA PHE A 19 -5.47 -14.34 12.38
C PHE A 19 -3.95 -14.37 12.52
N THR A 20 -3.34 -15.44 12.03
CA THR A 20 -1.89 -15.46 11.83
C THR A 20 -1.48 -14.57 10.64
N ASP A 21 -0.20 -14.20 10.57
CA ASP A 21 0.31 -13.47 9.38
C ASP A 21 0.10 -14.26 8.09
N ALA A 22 0.16 -15.61 8.15
CA ALA A 22 -0.11 -16.47 7.00
C ALA A 22 -1.59 -16.42 6.57
N ASP A 23 -2.52 -16.39 7.52
CA ASP A 23 -3.96 -16.25 7.23
C ASP A 23 -4.25 -14.89 6.58
N LEU A 24 -3.69 -13.80 7.15
CA LEU A 24 -3.85 -12.45 6.58
C LEU A 24 -3.24 -12.35 5.19
N THR A 25 -2.06 -12.95 4.97
CA THR A 25 -1.43 -13.01 3.64
C THR A 25 -2.33 -13.75 2.64
N HIS A 26 -2.94 -14.86 3.05
CA HIS A 26 -3.85 -15.62 2.22
C HIS A 26 -5.12 -14.82 1.87
N LEU A 27 -5.76 -14.19 2.86
CA LEU A 27 -6.95 -13.36 2.64
C LEU A 27 -6.64 -12.16 1.72
N MET A 28 -5.56 -11.42 1.97
CA MET A 28 -5.11 -10.31 1.12
C MET A 28 -4.97 -10.74 -0.35
N THR A 29 -4.47 -11.95 -0.59
CA THR A 29 -4.17 -12.44 -1.94
C THR A 29 -5.40 -13.01 -2.62
N TYR A 30 -6.21 -13.80 -1.91
CA TYR A 30 -7.18 -14.71 -2.54
C TYR A 30 -8.63 -14.53 -2.10
N ASP A 31 -8.95 -13.67 -1.10
CA ASP A 31 -10.35 -13.48 -0.75
C ASP A 31 -11.12 -12.89 -1.93
N ALA A 32 -12.35 -13.35 -2.13
CA ALA A 32 -13.23 -12.82 -3.15
C ALA A 32 -13.94 -11.52 -2.71
N ASP A 33 -13.93 -11.21 -1.40
CA ASP A 33 -14.50 -9.97 -0.87
C ASP A 33 -13.44 -8.86 -0.84
N ALA A 34 -13.69 -7.77 -1.55
CA ALA A 34 -12.74 -6.67 -1.70
C ALA A 34 -12.40 -6.00 -0.35
N PHE A 35 -13.41 -5.85 0.54
CA PHE A 35 -13.16 -5.27 1.85
C PHE A 35 -12.28 -6.17 2.73
N ASN A 36 -12.55 -7.47 2.74
CA ASN A 36 -11.74 -8.42 3.51
C ASN A 36 -10.29 -8.50 2.98
N ARG A 37 -10.10 -8.39 1.66
CA ARG A 37 -8.74 -8.28 1.07
C ARG A 37 -8.00 -7.06 1.57
N TRP A 38 -8.66 -5.89 1.53
CA TRP A 38 -8.12 -4.63 2.02
C TRP A 38 -7.79 -4.71 3.52
N GLU A 39 -8.76 -5.13 4.33
CA GLU A 39 -8.63 -5.24 5.79
C GLU A 39 -7.49 -6.19 6.18
N ALA A 40 -7.38 -7.35 5.53
CA ALA A 40 -6.29 -8.29 5.77
C ALA A 40 -4.93 -7.68 5.45
N GLY A 41 -4.81 -6.94 4.34
CA GLY A 41 -3.60 -6.20 3.97
C GLY A 41 -3.22 -5.12 4.99
N GLN A 42 -4.19 -4.34 5.44
CA GLN A 42 -3.99 -3.29 6.46
C GLN A 42 -3.54 -3.87 7.80
N ARG A 43 -4.22 -4.92 8.29
CA ARG A 43 -3.84 -5.62 9.54
C ARG A 43 -2.44 -6.22 9.45
N LEU A 44 -2.12 -6.87 8.33
CA LEU A 44 -0.82 -7.48 8.11
C LEU A 44 0.30 -6.42 8.09
N ALA A 45 0.10 -5.33 7.35
CA ALA A 45 1.04 -4.21 7.30
C ALA A 45 1.23 -3.58 8.68
N LEU A 46 0.12 -3.35 9.42
CA LEU A 46 0.16 -2.80 10.78
C LEU A 46 0.97 -3.70 11.72
N ASN A 47 0.77 -5.02 11.68
CA ASN A 47 1.52 -5.98 12.49
C ASN A 47 3.03 -5.88 12.24
N PHE A 48 3.45 -5.73 10.97
CA PHE A 48 4.87 -5.56 10.63
C PHE A 48 5.41 -4.21 11.09
N LEU A 49 4.63 -3.15 10.94
CA LEU A 49 5.03 -1.81 11.36
C LEU A 49 5.20 -1.75 12.88
N LEU A 50 4.26 -2.25 13.65
CA LEU A 50 4.37 -2.27 15.12
C LEU A 50 5.56 -3.11 15.60
N ARG A 51 5.79 -4.30 15.03
CA ARG A 51 6.98 -5.10 15.33
C ARG A 51 8.28 -4.37 14.93
N GLY A 52 8.28 -3.74 13.76
CA GLY A 52 9.42 -2.94 13.30
C GLY A 52 9.74 -1.76 14.22
N ILE A 53 8.72 -1.10 14.79
CA ILE A 53 8.89 -0.01 15.76
C ILE A 53 9.55 -0.52 17.05
N VAL A 54 9.14 -1.70 17.55
CA VAL A 54 9.80 -2.33 18.70
C VAL A 54 11.27 -2.65 18.39
N ASP A 55 11.56 -3.15 17.21
CA ASP A 55 12.94 -3.42 16.78
C ASP A 55 13.76 -2.14 16.64
N PHE A 56 13.19 -1.08 16.05
CA PHE A 56 13.83 0.22 15.89
C PHE A 56 14.21 0.82 17.24
N ARG A 57 13.28 0.83 18.21
CA ARG A 57 13.53 1.30 19.58
C ARG A 57 14.64 0.51 20.29
N ALA A 58 14.78 -0.77 19.95
CA ALA A 58 15.84 -1.63 20.48
C ALA A 58 17.16 -1.57 19.68
N GLY A 59 17.28 -0.65 18.72
CA GLY A 59 18.48 -0.52 17.86
C GLY A 59 18.65 -1.67 16.86
N ARG A 60 17.59 -2.44 16.59
CA ARG A 60 17.62 -3.57 15.65
C ARG A 60 17.05 -3.17 14.28
N ALA A 61 17.49 -3.83 13.23
CA ALA A 61 16.92 -3.65 11.89
C ALA A 61 15.53 -4.29 11.80
N SER A 62 14.56 -3.54 11.28
CA SER A 62 13.23 -4.07 10.96
C SER A 62 13.31 -5.13 9.86
N ARG A 63 12.55 -6.21 10.02
CA ARG A 63 12.48 -7.31 9.04
C ARG A 63 11.07 -7.40 8.47
N PHE A 64 10.99 -7.45 7.16
CA PHE A 64 9.71 -7.57 6.44
C PHE A 64 9.71 -8.88 5.64
N PRO A 65 8.71 -9.76 5.83
CA PRO A 65 8.68 -11.05 5.15
C PRO A 65 8.45 -10.93 3.64
N ASP A 66 9.18 -11.73 2.85
CA ASP A 66 8.99 -11.82 1.39
C ASP A 66 7.56 -12.23 1.00
N ALA A 67 6.87 -12.98 1.86
CA ALA A 67 5.48 -13.37 1.63
C ALA A 67 4.56 -12.15 1.51
N PHE A 68 4.77 -11.12 2.33
CA PHE A 68 4.02 -9.86 2.24
C PHE A 68 4.29 -9.14 0.92
N VAL A 69 5.57 -9.05 0.53
CA VAL A 69 5.96 -8.41 -0.74
C VAL A 69 5.35 -9.15 -1.93
N ARG A 70 5.35 -10.49 -1.89
CA ARG A 70 4.69 -11.29 -2.95
C ARG A 70 3.19 -11.04 -3.00
N ALA A 71 2.49 -11.01 -1.84
CA ALA A 71 1.06 -10.70 -1.78
C ALA A 71 0.78 -9.29 -2.33
N PHE A 72 1.61 -8.31 -1.97
CA PHE A 72 1.55 -6.96 -2.52
C PHE A 72 1.70 -6.97 -4.07
N GLY A 73 2.68 -7.71 -4.58
CA GLY A 73 2.91 -7.89 -6.02
C GLY A 73 1.72 -8.52 -6.75
N TRP A 74 1.02 -9.48 -6.13
CA TRP A 74 -0.21 -10.06 -6.68
C TRP A 74 -1.34 -9.04 -6.79
N VAL A 75 -1.56 -8.22 -5.76
CA VAL A 75 -2.56 -7.14 -5.81
C VAL A 75 -2.20 -6.11 -6.89
N LEU A 76 -0.92 -5.76 -7.00
CA LEU A 76 -0.42 -4.84 -8.02
C LEU A 76 -0.61 -5.40 -9.46
N ALA A 77 -0.38 -6.68 -9.67
CA ALA A 77 -0.59 -7.32 -10.97
C ALA A 77 -2.06 -7.35 -11.39
N ASP A 78 -2.98 -7.41 -10.41
CA ASP A 78 -4.42 -7.40 -10.63
C ASP A 78 -5.02 -5.97 -10.75
N ALA A 79 -4.22 -4.94 -10.45
CA ALA A 79 -4.62 -3.54 -10.41
C ALA A 79 -5.29 -3.00 -11.70
N PRO A 80 -4.97 -3.45 -12.92
CA PRO A 80 -5.68 -2.99 -14.12
C PRO A 80 -7.18 -3.29 -14.14
N LYS A 81 -7.64 -4.30 -13.37
CA LYS A 81 -9.07 -4.65 -13.28
C LYS A 81 -9.86 -3.64 -12.46
N ASP A 82 -9.27 -3.17 -11.38
CA ASP A 82 -9.84 -2.16 -10.48
C ASP A 82 -8.72 -1.30 -9.88
N PRO A 83 -8.31 -0.22 -10.57
CA PRO A 83 -7.23 0.64 -10.11
C PRO A 83 -7.55 1.38 -8.80
N ALA A 84 -8.83 1.69 -8.55
CA ALA A 84 -9.25 2.36 -7.34
C ALA A 84 -9.10 1.43 -6.12
N PHE A 85 -9.62 0.21 -6.21
CA PHE A 85 -9.41 -0.81 -5.17
C PHE A 85 -7.93 -1.10 -4.94
N ALA A 86 -7.15 -1.27 -6.00
CA ALA A 86 -5.72 -1.55 -5.89
C ALA A 86 -4.98 -0.42 -5.14
N THR A 87 -5.35 0.84 -5.38
CA THR A 87 -4.77 1.99 -4.68
C THR A 87 -5.01 1.90 -3.17
N GLU A 88 -6.24 1.61 -2.76
CA GLU A 88 -6.59 1.45 -1.34
C GLU A 88 -5.90 0.23 -0.72
N ALA A 89 -5.92 -0.91 -1.41
CA ALA A 89 -5.35 -2.16 -0.90
C ALA A 89 -3.81 -2.13 -0.79
N LEU A 90 -3.14 -1.33 -1.63
CA LEU A 90 -1.69 -1.16 -1.63
C LEU A 90 -1.23 0.06 -0.82
N GLY A 91 -2.15 0.88 -0.31
CA GLY A 91 -1.86 1.93 0.65
C GLY A 91 -1.43 1.33 1.99
N LEU A 92 -0.33 1.82 2.58
CA LEU A 92 0.05 1.42 3.94
C LEU A 92 -0.74 2.24 4.98
N PRO A 93 -0.98 1.68 6.18
CA PRO A 93 -1.56 2.42 7.30
C PRO A 93 -0.91 3.78 7.48
N SER A 94 -1.71 4.81 7.76
CA SER A 94 -1.21 6.16 8.01
C SER A 94 -0.41 6.21 9.32
N GLU A 95 0.50 7.16 9.45
CA GLU A 95 1.27 7.35 10.69
C GLU A 95 0.35 7.64 11.88
N GLY A 96 -0.74 8.40 11.65
CA GLY A 96 -1.76 8.67 12.67
C GLY A 96 -2.46 7.39 13.12
N TYR A 97 -2.86 6.52 12.18
CA TYR A 97 -3.50 5.25 12.53
C TYR A 97 -2.55 4.31 13.28
N ILE A 98 -1.26 4.27 12.91
CA ILE A 98 -0.25 3.50 13.64
C ILE A 98 -0.09 4.03 15.06
N ALA A 99 -0.04 5.36 15.24
CA ALA A 99 0.07 6.00 16.54
C ALA A 99 -1.09 5.65 17.48
N GLU A 100 -2.33 5.58 16.96
CA GLU A 100 -3.52 5.18 17.71
C GLU A 100 -3.46 3.74 18.26
N GLN A 101 -2.64 2.87 17.66
CA GLN A 101 -2.45 1.49 18.11
C GLN A 101 -1.35 1.34 19.17
N MET A 102 -0.69 2.43 19.56
CA MET A 102 0.45 2.42 20.48
C MET A 102 0.08 3.00 21.84
N GLY A 103 0.56 2.39 22.92
CA GLY A 103 0.40 2.96 24.26
C GLY A 103 1.30 4.19 24.51
N GLU A 104 2.49 4.23 23.89
CA GLU A 104 3.42 5.33 23.89
C GLU A 104 3.82 5.65 22.46
N ILE A 105 3.47 6.86 22.03
CA ILE A 105 3.67 7.30 20.63
C ILE A 105 5.13 7.76 20.46
N ASP A 106 5.77 7.24 19.41
CA ASP A 106 7.13 7.62 18.99
C ASP A 106 7.09 7.97 17.49
N PRO A 107 6.91 9.26 17.16
CA PRO A 107 6.76 9.70 15.77
C PRO A 107 7.96 9.37 14.89
N ASP A 108 9.18 9.47 15.42
CA ASP A 108 10.41 9.18 14.68
C ASP A 108 10.52 7.70 14.32
N ALA A 109 10.19 6.82 15.26
CA ALA A 109 10.14 5.37 15.01
C ALA A 109 9.06 5.01 13.98
N ILE A 110 7.86 5.59 14.11
CA ILE A 110 6.75 5.37 13.18
C ILE A 110 7.18 5.77 11.76
N HIS A 111 7.67 7.00 11.61
CA HIS A 111 8.11 7.52 10.31
C HIS A 111 9.22 6.67 9.69
N SER A 112 10.27 6.37 10.47
CA SER A 112 11.44 5.61 10.01
C SER A 112 11.07 4.20 9.57
N VAL A 113 10.27 3.49 10.38
CA VAL A 113 9.87 2.10 10.07
C VAL A 113 8.91 2.05 8.89
N ARG A 114 7.93 2.97 8.82
CA ARG A 114 7.01 3.05 7.69
C ARG A 114 7.74 3.34 6.38
N ARG A 115 8.68 4.27 6.40
CA ARG A 115 9.54 4.57 5.26
C ARG A 115 10.42 3.38 4.87
N SER A 116 10.96 2.65 5.86
CA SER A 116 11.73 1.42 5.61
C SER A 116 10.91 0.34 4.92
N LEU A 117 9.65 0.13 5.34
CA LEU A 117 8.74 -0.82 4.67
C LEU A 117 8.42 -0.37 3.24
N ARG A 118 8.13 0.92 3.02
CA ARG A 118 7.92 1.47 1.66
C ARG A 118 9.13 1.23 0.76
N LYS A 119 10.33 1.52 1.26
CA LYS A 119 11.58 1.30 0.52
C LYS A 119 11.80 -0.18 0.23
N HIS A 120 11.50 -1.07 1.18
CA HIS A 120 11.61 -2.51 0.99
C HIS A 120 10.69 -3.00 -0.14
N ILE A 121 9.42 -2.61 -0.13
CA ILE A 121 8.45 -2.91 -1.19
C ILE A 121 8.95 -2.34 -2.53
N ALA A 122 9.34 -1.07 -2.55
CA ALA A 122 9.81 -0.41 -3.77
C ALA A 122 11.05 -1.08 -4.36
N THR A 123 11.98 -1.55 -3.53
CA THR A 123 13.18 -2.24 -3.97
C THR A 123 12.83 -3.60 -4.59
N ALA A 124 11.98 -4.37 -3.92
CA ALA A 124 11.62 -5.72 -4.37
C ALA A 124 10.70 -5.72 -5.61
N LEU A 125 9.81 -4.74 -5.74
CA LEU A 125 8.80 -4.65 -6.82
C LEU A 125 9.06 -3.47 -7.76
N ARG A 126 10.32 -3.05 -7.88
CA ARG A 126 10.70 -1.87 -8.66
C ARG A 126 10.18 -1.91 -10.11
N ASN A 127 10.36 -3.03 -10.77
CA ASN A 127 9.99 -3.18 -12.18
C ASN A 127 8.48 -3.23 -12.36
N GLU A 128 7.78 -3.91 -11.47
CA GLU A 128 6.31 -4.03 -11.45
C GLU A 128 5.65 -2.66 -11.18
N LEU A 129 6.15 -1.92 -10.18
CA LEU A 129 5.69 -0.57 -9.89
C LEU A 129 5.93 0.38 -11.07
N LEU A 130 7.10 0.29 -11.72
CA LEU A 130 7.41 1.11 -12.89
C LEU A 130 6.55 0.74 -14.09
N ALA A 131 6.26 -0.54 -14.29
CA ALA A 131 5.33 -1.01 -15.33
C ALA A 131 3.92 -0.49 -15.07
N ALA A 132 3.40 -0.65 -13.84
CA ALA A 132 2.09 -0.14 -13.44
C ALA A 132 2.00 1.39 -13.62
N TYR A 133 2.98 2.15 -13.18
CA TYR A 133 3.06 3.59 -13.39
C TYR A 133 2.94 4.00 -14.87
N ARG A 134 3.61 3.25 -15.77
CA ARG A 134 3.63 3.55 -17.22
C ARG A 134 2.34 3.16 -17.93
N THR A 135 1.74 2.06 -17.53
CA THR A 135 0.52 1.53 -18.16
C THR A 135 -0.74 2.21 -17.64
N THR A 136 -0.71 2.73 -16.42
CA THR A 136 -1.84 3.41 -15.77
C THR A 136 -1.85 4.91 -16.11
N LYS A 137 -1.85 5.23 -17.40
CA LYS A 137 -1.96 6.63 -17.83
C LYS A 137 -3.42 6.98 -18.06
N ALA A 138 -3.93 7.96 -17.30
CA ALA A 138 -5.28 8.47 -17.49
C ALA A 138 -5.43 9.06 -18.91
N PRO A 139 -6.60 8.88 -19.55
CA PRO A 139 -6.84 9.42 -20.88
C PRO A 139 -6.83 10.95 -20.87
N GLN A 140 -6.35 11.52 -21.99
CA GLN A 140 -6.45 12.95 -22.26
C GLN A 140 -7.63 13.19 -23.23
N PRO A 141 -8.40 14.26 -23.08
CA PRO A 141 -8.33 15.27 -22.01
C PRO A 141 -8.80 14.74 -20.66
N TYR A 142 -8.55 15.48 -19.57
CA TYR A 142 -8.96 15.15 -18.20
C TYR A 142 -10.44 14.72 -18.13
N ARG A 143 -10.66 13.63 -17.37
CA ARG A 143 -12.00 13.09 -17.09
C ARG A 143 -12.19 12.91 -15.59
N PRO A 144 -13.28 13.43 -14.98
CA PRO A 144 -13.57 13.30 -13.55
C PRO A 144 -14.28 11.99 -13.20
N ASP A 145 -14.39 11.01 -14.12
CA ASP A 145 -15.03 9.73 -13.85
C ASP A 145 -14.20 8.86 -12.87
N ALA A 146 -14.89 7.94 -12.19
CA ALA A 146 -14.30 7.09 -11.15
C ALA A 146 -13.13 6.22 -11.67
N HIS A 147 -13.23 5.69 -12.89
CA HIS A 147 -12.17 4.86 -13.46
C HIS A 147 -10.89 5.67 -13.72
N SER A 148 -11.03 6.83 -14.36
CA SER A 148 -9.89 7.75 -14.60
C SER A 148 -9.29 8.27 -13.29
N ALA A 149 -10.12 8.54 -12.28
CA ALA A 149 -9.65 8.91 -10.94
C ALA A 149 -8.83 7.78 -10.29
N GLY A 150 -9.33 6.54 -10.36
CA GLY A 150 -8.60 5.36 -9.87
C GLY A 150 -7.27 5.14 -10.58
N GLN A 151 -7.22 5.34 -11.90
CA GLN A 151 -5.98 5.27 -12.67
C GLN A 151 -4.95 6.32 -12.20
N ARG A 152 -5.35 7.57 -12.01
CA ARG A 152 -4.46 8.61 -11.47
C ARG A 152 -3.97 8.28 -10.07
N ALA A 153 -4.87 7.83 -9.20
CA ALA A 153 -4.52 7.44 -7.84
C ALA A 153 -3.50 6.30 -7.79
N LEU A 154 -3.70 5.24 -8.58
CA LEU A 154 -2.77 4.13 -8.69
C LEU A 154 -1.40 4.56 -9.24
N ARG A 155 -1.42 5.43 -10.25
CA ARG A 155 -0.18 5.99 -10.83
C ARG A 155 0.62 6.77 -9.78
N ASN A 156 -0.04 7.64 -9.01
CA ASN A 156 0.58 8.41 -7.93
C ASN A 156 1.10 7.49 -6.81
N LEU A 157 0.33 6.46 -6.44
CA LEU A 157 0.76 5.47 -5.46
C LEU A 157 2.06 4.78 -5.91
N CYS A 158 2.11 4.29 -7.15
CA CYS A 158 3.30 3.64 -7.69
C CYS A 158 4.50 4.58 -7.72
N LEU A 159 4.31 5.82 -8.16
CA LEU A 159 5.38 6.84 -8.16
C LEU A 159 5.85 7.14 -6.73
N GLY A 160 4.93 7.26 -5.78
CA GLY A 160 5.24 7.49 -4.37
C GLY A 160 6.09 6.37 -3.74
N TYR A 161 5.86 5.10 -4.10
CA TYR A 161 6.76 3.99 -3.71
C TYR A 161 8.12 4.11 -4.39
N LEU A 162 8.15 4.33 -5.70
CA LEU A 162 9.38 4.44 -6.48
C LEU A 162 10.29 5.58 -5.99
N MET A 163 9.72 6.70 -5.53
CA MET A 163 10.47 7.83 -4.97
C MET A 163 11.29 7.47 -3.73
N GLU A 164 10.94 6.42 -2.99
CA GLU A 164 11.74 5.92 -1.87
C GLU A 164 13.11 5.35 -2.29
N LEU A 165 13.30 5.04 -3.57
CA LEU A 165 14.56 4.52 -4.11
C LEU A 165 15.61 5.61 -4.34
N ASP A 166 15.20 6.87 -4.34
CA ASP A 166 16.07 8.05 -4.57
C ASP A 166 16.88 8.00 -5.88
N GLU A 167 16.29 7.41 -6.93
CA GLU A 167 16.94 7.28 -8.25
C GLU A 167 16.73 8.55 -9.09
N PRO A 168 17.78 9.08 -9.77
CA PRO A 168 17.64 10.25 -10.65
C PRO A 168 16.59 10.08 -11.74
N ARG A 169 16.45 8.87 -12.30
CA ARG A 169 15.44 8.57 -13.33
C ARG A 169 14.02 8.63 -12.78
N ILE A 170 13.80 8.22 -11.54
CA ILE A 170 12.48 8.28 -10.89
C ILE A 170 12.15 9.74 -10.56
N ARG A 171 13.10 10.51 -10.04
CA ARG A 171 12.91 11.95 -9.82
C ARG A 171 12.53 12.68 -11.11
N ALA A 172 13.19 12.34 -12.24
CA ALA A 172 12.83 12.90 -13.53
C ALA A 172 11.40 12.55 -13.97
N LEU A 173 10.90 11.33 -13.66
CA LEU A 173 9.50 10.97 -13.93
C LEU A 173 8.53 11.80 -13.06
N CYS A 174 8.86 12.04 -11.79
CA CYS A 174 8.06 12.85 -10.89
C CYS A 174 7.96 14.31 -11.40
N ILE A 175 9.08 14.90 -11.77
CA ILE A 175 9.14 16.27 -12.34
C ILE A 175 8.33 16.33 -13.64
N ALA A 176 8.53 15.38 -14.55
CA ALA A 176 7.81 15.36 -15.83
C ALA A 176 6.29 15.19 -15.64
N GLN A 177 5.85 14.41 -14.63
CA GLN A 177 4.44 14.31 -14.30
C GLN A 177 3.89 15.64 -13.78
N PHE A 178 4.60 16.30 -12.87
CA PHE A 178 4.22 17.60 -12.32
C PHE A 178 4.12 18.66 -13.41
N ASP A 179 5.14 18.78 -14.27
CA ASP A 179 5.22 19.79 -15.34
C ASP A 179 4.12 19.61 -16.42
N THR A 180 3.64 18.38 -16.59
CA THR A 180 2.61 18.07 -17.61
C THR A 180 1.21 17.90 -17.01
N ALA A 181 1.06 18.10 -15.71
CA ALA A 181 -0.23 17.93 -15.02
C ALA A 181 -1.21 19.01 -15.48
N ASP A 182 -2.41 18.59 -15.87
CA ASP A 182 -3.55 19.44 -16.19
C ASP A 182 -4.63 19.43 -15.11
N ASN A 183 -4.34 18.75 -13.99
CA ASN A 183 -5.26 18.60 -12.87
C ASN A 183 -4.50 18.46 -11.55
N MET A 184 -5.20 18.76 -10.43
CA MET A 184 -4.60 18.76 -9.10
C MET A 184 -4.10 17.37 -8.66
N THR A 185 -4.75 16.30 -9.07
CA THR A 185 -4.36 14.93 -8.67
C THR A 185 -2.99 14.55 -9.23
N ASP A 186 -2.71 14.92 -10.47
CA ASP A 186 -1.43 14.59 -11.12
C ASP A 186 -0.29 15.54 -10.69
N SER A 187 -0.63 16.72 -10.11
CA SER A 187 0.34 17.69 -9.60
C SER A 187 0.71 17.49 -8.13
N MET A 188 0.03 16.59 -7.42
CA MET A 188 0.35 16.21 -6.02
C MET A 188 1.28 15.00 -5.99
#